data_e25aecd92b621b1c7887c70ea06c5a1a
#
_entry.id   e25aecd92b621b1c7887c70ea06c5a1a
#
_cell.length_a   1.000
_cell.length_b   1.000
_cell.length_c   1.000
_cell.angle_alpha   90.00
_cell.angle_beta   90.00
_cell.angle_gamma   90.00
#
_symmetry.space_group_name_H-M   'P 1'
#
loop_
_entity.id
_entity.type
_entity.pdbx_description
1 polymer ?
#
loop_
_entity_poly.entity_id
_entity_poly.type
_entity_poly.pdbx_seq_one_letter_code
_entity_poly.pdbx_strand_id
1 'polypeptide(L)'
;MQLRKLLLPGLLSVTLLSGCSLFNSEEDVVKMSPLPTVENQFTPSTSWSTSVGDGIGDFYSNLHPAFADGVVYAADRKGTVKALHAEDGKEVWSVNLAEKDGWFSRAPALLSGGLTVSGGHVYVGTEKAQLFALNTSDGTVAWQSRVAGEAISRPVVSDGMVLVAYQQRSTAGAERNRRRGKMDREPGHACALPAR
;
A
#
# COMPACT_ATOMS: atom_id res chain seq x y z
N MET A 1 -54.05 -43.62 -50.50
CA MET A 1 -53.69 -42.44 -51.31
C MET A 1 -53.83 -41.20 -50.43
N GLN A 2 -52.79 -40.89 -49.67
CA GLN A 2 -52.65 -39.66 -48.87
C GLN A 2 -51.34 -39.79 -48.03
N LEU A 3 -50.17 -39.87 -48.64
CA LEU A 3 -48.88 -39.93 -47.95
C LEU A 3 -47.81 -39.04 -48.62
N ARG A 4 -48.20 -37.83 -49.01
CA ARG A 4 -47.28 -36.96 -49.77
C ARG A 4 -47.30 -35.46 -49.34
N LYS A 5 -47.87 -35.11 -48.19
CA LYS A 5 -47.96 -33.68 -47.78
C LYS A 5 -47.31 -33.32 -46.45
N LEU A 6 -46.44 -34.17 -45.86
CA LEU A 6 -45.91 -33.91 -44.53
C LEU A 6 -44.37 -33.77 -44.49
N LEU A 7 -43.70 -33.56 -45.61
CA LEU A 7 -42.21 -33.52 -45.67
C LEU A 7 -41.62 -32.16 -46.10
N LEU A 8 -42.42 -31.09 -46.16
CA LEU A 8 -41.90 -29.79 -46.65
C LEU A 8 -41.75 -28.64 -45.62
N PRO A 9 -42.16 -28.71 -44.33
CA PRO A 9 -41.81 -27.64 -43.41
C PRO A 9 -40.56 -27.90 -42.54
N GLY A 10 -39.92 -29.06 -42.67
CA GLY A 10 -38.77 -29.42 -41.81
C GLY A 10 -37.39 -28.94 -42.30
N LEU A 11 -37.29 -28.42 -43.52
CA LEU A 11 -35.96 -28.10 -44.13
C LEU A 11 -35.61 -26.61 -44.07
N LEU A 12 -36.48 -25.75 -43.55
CA LEU A 12 -36.21 -24.29 -43.54
C LEU A 12 -35.77 -23.76 -42.17
N SER A 13 -35.62 -24.62 -41.15
CA SER A 13 -35.30 -24.20 -39.76
C SER A 13 -33.81 -24.43 -39.37
N VAL A 14 -32.99 -24.96 -40.24
CA VAL A 14 -31.57 -25.34 -39.90
C VAL A 14 -30.54 -24.29 -40.34
N THR A 15 -30.94 -23.26 -41.07
CA THR A 15 -29.95 -22.30 -41.65
C THR A 15 -29.79 -20.99 -40.84
N LEU A 16 -30.35 -20.86 -39.63
CA LEU A 16 -30.26 -19.65 -38.84
C LEU A 16 -29.29 -19.72 -37.64
N LEU A 17 -28.52 -20.80 -37.45
CA LEU A 17 -27.60 -20.92 -36.32
C LEU A 17 -26.12 -20.80 -36.68
N SER A 18 -25.73 -20.36 -37.88
CA SER A 18 -24.33 -20.22 -38.26
C SER A 18 -23.84 -18.74 -38.25
N GLY A 19 -24.43 -17.89 -37.44
CA GLY A 19 -24.13 -16.46 -37.42
C GLY A 19 -23.28 -15.93 -36.24
N CYS A 20 -22.69 -16.78 -35.39
CA CYS A 20 -21.98 -16.30 -34.19
C CYS A 20 -20.46 -16.33 -34.24
N SER A 21 -19.84 -16.54 -35.41
CA SER A 21 -18.36 -16.56 -35.49
C SER A 21 -17.75 -15.37 -36.26
N LEU A 22 -18.54 -14.33 -36.58
CA LEU A 22 -18.04 -13.16 -37.34
C LEU A 22 -17.62 -11.97 -36.44
N PHE A 23 -17.70 -12.10 -35.10
CA PHE A 23 -17.20 -11.09 -34.16
C PHE A 23 -16.15 -11.66 -33.21
N ASN A 24 -15.28 -12.53 -33.68
CA ASN A 24 -14.01 -12.74 -33.03
C ASN A 24 -13.11 -11.56 -33.41
N SER A 25 -13.24 -10.44 -32.70
CA SER A 25 -12.13 -9.53 -32.58
C SER A 25 -11.01 -10.34 -31.91
N GLU A 26 -10.00 -10.71 -32.64
CA GLU A 26 -8.73 -11.10 -32.08
C GLU A 26 -8.30 -9.91 -31.23
N GLU A 27 -8.53 -10.00 -29.90
CA GLU A 27 -7.84 -9.11 -28.99
C GLU A 27 -6.36 -9.33 -29.27
N ASP A 28 -5.68 -8.29 -29.71
CA ASP A 28 -4.23 -8.26 -29.81
C ASP A 28 -3.66 -8.57 -28.43
N VAL A 29 -3.58 -9.85 -28.11
CA VAL A 29 -2.90 -10.31 -26.90
C VAL A 29 -1.44 -9.92 -27.09
N VAL A 30 -1.03 -8.86 -26.39
CA VAL A 30 0.36 -8.42 -26.37
C VAL A 30 1.20 -9.62 -25.95
N LYS A 31 1.80 -10.29 -26.92
CA LYS A 31 2.65 -11.45 -26.70
C LYS A 31 3.93 -10.95 -26.06
N MET A 32 3.99 -10.99 -24.73
CA MET A 32 5.20 -10.62 -24.02
C MET A 32 6.35 -11.49 -24.47
N SER A 33 7.45 -10.86 -24.86
CA SER A 33 8.69 -11.58 -25.17
C SER A 33 9.14 -12.36 -23.95
N PRO A 34 9.58 -13.62 -24.10
CA PRO A 34 10.15 -14.35 -22.98
C PRO A 34 11.34 -13.56 -22.41
N LEU A 35 11.41 -13.49 -21.08
CA LEU A 35 12.54 -12.85 -20.42
C LEU A 35 13.82 -13.59 -20.78
N PRO A 36 14.91 -12.88 -21.09
CA PRO A 36 16.20 -13.53 -21.32
C PRO A 36 16.65 -14.28 -20.06
N THR A 37 17.32 -15.40 -20.23
CA THR A 37 17.92 -16.14 -19.13
C THR A 37 18.99 -15.26 -18.50
N VAL A 38 18.83 -14.92 -17.23
CA VAL A 38 19.79 -14.14 -16.46
C VAL A 38 20.64 -15.13 -15.64
N GLU A 39 21.94 -15.11 -15.84
CA GLU A 39 22.86 -15.85 -14.97
C GLU A 39 23.03 -15.08 -13.66
N ASN A 40 22.69 -15.71 -12.56
CA ASN A 40 22.87 -15.12 -11.24
C ASN A 40 24.38 -15.05 -10.91
N GLN A 41 24.89 -13.85 -10.70
CA GLN A 41 26.31 -13.64 -10.32
C GLN A 41 26.56 -13.99 -8.85
N PHE A 42 25.52 -14.01 -8.00
CA PHE A 42 25.58 -14.40 -6.60
C PHE A 42 24.24 -14.96 -6.13
N THR A 43 24.29 -15.79 -5.11
CA THR A 43 23.08 -16.30 -4.44
C THR A 43 23.04 -15.69 -3.04
N PRO A 44 22.05 -14.81 -2.74
CA PRO A 44 21.93 -14.26 -1.38
C PRO A 44 21.55 -15.36 -0.39
N SER A 45 22.11 -15.30 0.81
CA SER A 45 21.78 -16.17 1.94
C SER A 45 21.11 -15.36 3.04
N THR A 46 20.19 -15.98 3.78
CA THR A 46 19.54 -15.35 4.93
C THR A 46 20.45 -15.46 6.14
N SER A 47 20.89 -14.32 6.69
CA SER A 47 21.69 -14.30 7.92
C SER A 47 20.82 -14.46 9.16
N TRP A 48 19.66 -13.79 9.20
CA TRP A 48 18.71 -13.89 10.30
C TRP A 48 17.28 -13.53 9.80
N SER A 49 16.29 -13.86 10.61
CA SER A 49 14.89 -13.54 10.36
C SER A 49 14.17 -13.25 11.68
N THR A 50 13.32 -12.25 11.69
CA THR A 50 12.50 -11.87 12.86
C THR A 50 11.14 -11.37 12.44
N SER A 51 10.19 -11.39 13.38
CA SER A 51 8.83 -10.87 13.16
C SER A 51 8.66 -9.48 13.75
N VAL A 52 7.96 -8.62 13.04
CA VAL A 52 7.57 -7.29 13.52
C VAL A 52 6.05 -7.23 13.59
N GLY A 53 5.51 -7.41 14.81
CA GLY A 53 4.08 -7.43 15.06
C GLY A 53 3.31 -8.39 14.14
N ASP A 54 2.16 -7.95 13.65
CA ASP A 54 1.28 -8.72 12.77
C ASP A 54 1.48 -8.38 11.27
N GLY A 55 2.52 -7.60 10.95
CA GLY A 55 2.80 -7.19 9.58
C GLY A 55 1.76 -6.21 9.02
N ILE A 56 1.51 -6.29 7.71
CA ILE A 56 0.57 -5.41 7.01
C ILE A 56 -0.82 -6.04 6.82
N GLY A 57 -0.97 -7.38 7.07
CA GLY A 57 -2.19 -8.12 6.78
C GLY A 57 -2.51 -8.15 5.28
N ASP A 58 -3.80 -8.21 4.95
CA ASP A 58 -4.30 -8.22 3.56
C ASP A 58 -4.41 -6.81 2.93
N PHE A 59 -3.74 -5.82 3.52
CA PHE A 59 -3.81 -4.43 3.07
C PHE A 59 -2.61 -4.09 2.20
N TYR A 60 -2.87 -3.31 1.14
CA TYR A 60 -1.79 -2.66 0.43
C TYR A 60 -1.13 -1.61 1.33
N SER A 61 0.19 -1.67 1.46
CA SER A 61 0.94 -0.75 2.30
C SER A 61 2.29 -0.42 1.68
N ASN A 62 2.71 0.82 1.78
CA ASN A 62 4.06 1.27 1.45
C ASN A 62 5.00 1.18 2.67
N LEU A 63 4.59 0.49 3.70
CA LEU A 63 5.38 0.31 4.91
C LEU A 63 6.62 -0.54 4.59
N HIS A 64 7.79 0.06 4.70
CA HIS A 64 9.08 -0.61 4.48
C HIS A 64 10.08 -0.17 5.54
N PRO A 65 11.07 -1.00 5.87
CA PRO A 65 12.06 -0.71 6.90
C PRO A 65 12.98 0.44 6.50
N ALA A 66 13.62 1.04 7.50
CA ALA A 66 14.71 1.98 7.35
C ALA A 66 15.99 1.42 8.04
N PHE A 67 17.14 1.84 7.56
CA PHE A 67 18.43 1.44 8.13
C PHE A 67 19.27 2.69 8.40
N ALA A 68 19.86 2.76 9.58
CA ALA A 68 20.84 3.77 9.95
C ALA A 68 21.71 3.24 11.09
N ASP A 69 22.98 3.57 11.08
CA ASP A 69 23.96 3.33 12.18
C ASP A 69 23.96 1.88 12.70
N GLY A 70 23.87 0.89 11.80
CA GLY A 70 23.88 -0.52 12.15
C GLY A 70 22.56 -1.04 12.75
N VAL A 71 21.49 -0.24 12.70
CA VAL A 71 20.16 -0.58 13.23
C VAL A 71 19.11 -0.56 12.09
N VAL A 72 18.31 -1.61 12.04
CA VAL A 72 17.14 -1.72 11.17
C VAL A 72 15.89 -1.34 11.95
N TYR A 73 15.16 -0.39 11.46
CA TYR A 73 13.88 0.04 12.02
C TYR A 73 12.76 -0.51 11.14
N ALA A 74 11.84 -1.25 11.75
CA ALA A 74 10.72 -1.86 11.05
C ALA A 74 9.42 -1.68 11.85
N ALA A 75 8.30 -1.67 11.15
CA ALA A 75 7.01 -1.46 11.78
C ALA A 75 5.92 -2.36 11.19
N ASP A 76 4.88 -2.61 11.96
CA ASP A 76 3.64 -3.21 11.49
C ASP A 76 2.54 -2.15 11.31
N ARG A 77 1.48 -2.52 10.60
CA ARG A 77 0.35 -1.60 10.37
C ARG A 77 -0.42 -1.27 11.65
N LYS A 78 -0.46 -2.17 12.65
CA LYS A 78 -1.21 -1.97 13.90
C LYS A 78 -0.56 -0.97 14.82
N GLY A 79 0.75 -0.71 14.68
CA GLY A 79 1.44 0.32 15.45
C GLY A 79 2.70 -0.15 16.15
N THR A 80 3.10 -1.41 16.03
CA THR A 80 4.37 -1.90 16.58
C THR A 80 5.51 -1.34 15.75
N VAL A 81 6.48 -0.72 16.39
CA VAL A 81 7.76 -0.28 15.79
C VAL A 81 8.89 -0.92 16.57
N LYS A 82 9.84 -1.52 15.86
CA LYS A 82 11.01 -2.18 16.43
C LYS A 82 12.30 -1.61 15.85
N ALA A 83 13.31 -1.50 16.69
CA ALA A 83 14.70 -1.32 16.29
C ALA A 83 15.44 -2.63 16.53
N LEU A 84 16.21 -3.07 15.55
CA LEU A 84 16.89 -4.36 15.54
C LEU A 84 18.34 -4.16 15.13
N HIS A 85 19.27 -4.84 15.78
CA HIS A 85 20.66 -4.87 15.31
C HIS A 85 20.74 -5.51 13.92
N ALA A 86 21.40 -4.85 12.98
CA ALA A 86 21.48 -5.33 11.59
C ALA A 86 22.31 -6.62 11.46
N GLU A 87 23.22 -6.88 12.38
CA GLU A 87 24.12 -8.05 12.33
C GLU A 87 23.39 -9.36 12.69
N ASP A 88 22.55 -9.34 13.73
CA ASP A 88 21.97 -10.55 14.30
C ASP A 88 20.46 -10.50 14.53
N GLY A 89 19.81 -9.37 14.19
CA GLY A 89 18.38 -9.17 14.35
C GLY A 89 17.88 -9.06 15.79
N LYS A 90 18.78 -8.92 16.78
CA LYS A 90 18.37 -8.72 18.16
C LYS A 90 17.67 -7.40 18.35
N GLU A 91 16.63 -7.42 19.18
CA GLU A 91 15.83 -6.23 19.49
C GLU A 91 16.62 -5.25 20.34
N VAL A 92 16.72 -3.99 19.88
CA VAL A 92 17.25 -2.86 20.64
C VAL A 92 16.13 -2.28 21.50
N TRP A 93 14.98 -1.99 20.88
CA TRP A 93 13.77 -1.56 21.55
C TRP A 93 12.53 -1.91 20.70
N SER A 94 11.37 -1.92 21.36
CA SER A 94 10.07 -2.11 20.75
C SER A 94 9.05 -1.22 21.40
N VAL A 95 8.24 -0.51 20.62
CA VAL A 95 7.16 0.36 21.08
C VAL A 95 5.90 0.08 20.31
N ASN A 96 4.76 0.45 20.89
CA ASN A 96 3.47 0.32 20.23
C ASN A 96 2.73 1.67 20.26
N LEU A 97 2.49 2.21 19.06
CA LEU A 97 1.83 3.51 18.84
C LEU A 97 0.29 3.41 18.79
N ALA A 98 -0.26 2.21 18.97
CA ALA A 98 -1.72 2.02 19.03
C ALA A 98 -2.30 2.74 20.25
N GLU A 99 -3.34 3.54 20.01
CA GLU A 99 -4.04 4.28 21.07
C GLU A 99 -4.85 3.33 21.95
N LYS A 100 -4.93 3.63 23.24
CA LYS A 100 -5.83 2.88 24.15
C LYS A 100 -7.28 3.19 23.77
N ASP A 101 -8.03 2.13 23.48
CA ASP A 101 -9.45 2.20 23.15
C ASP A 101 -10.21 1.31 24.15
N GLY A 102 -10.62 1.94 25.28
CA GLY A 102 -11.23 1.23 26.38
C GLY A 102 -10.24 0.55 27.33
N TRP A 103 -10.76 -0.32 28.20
CA TRP A 103 -9.98 -0.96 29.29
C TRP A 103 -9.03 -2.06 28.77
N PHE A 104 -9.45 -2.84 27.77
CA PHE A 104 -8.72 -4.02 27.27
C PHE A 104 -8.36 -3.97 25.78
N SER A 105 -8.71 -2.91 25.06
CA SER A 105 -8.51 -2.80 23.62
C SER A 105 -7.59 -1.63 23.25
N ARG A 106 -6.95 -1.77 22.09
CA ARG A 106 -6.17 -0.70 21.46
C ARG A 106 -6.68 -0.47 20.05
N ALA A 107 -6.93 0.77 19.68
CA ALA A 107 -7.20 1.15 18.32
C ALA A 107 -5.89 1.15 17.51
N PRO A 108 -5.77 0.40 16.42
CA PRO A 108 -4.54 0.31 15.66
C PRO A 108 -4.12 1.69 15.16
N ALA A 109 -2.81 1.96 15.14
CA ALA A 109 -2.27 3.23 14.68
C ALA A 109 -2.42 3.43 13.17
N LEU A 110 -2.56 2.33 12.41
CA LEU A 110 -2.65 2.30 10.94
C LEU A 110 -1.42 2.94 10.28
N LEU A 111 -0.22 2.46 10.69
CA LEU A 111 1.03 2.88 10.07
C LEU A 111 1.04 2.47 8.59
N SER A 112 1.37 3.39 7.70
CA SER A 112 1.23 3.14 6.25
C SER A 112 2.36 3.70 5.39
N GLY A 113 2.95 4.81 5.76
CA GLY A 113 4.12 5.34 5.07
C GLY A 113 5.40 4.60 5.48
N GLY A 114 6.39 4.46 4.60
CA GLY A 114 7.69 3.88 4.96
C GLY A 114 8.39 4.67 6.07
N LEU A 115 9.27 4.01 6.82
CA LEU A 115 10.04 4.66 7.87
C LEU A 115 11.19 5.49 7.27
N THR A 116 11.50 6.61 7.92
CA THR A 116 12.68 7.43 7.62
C THR A 116 13.46 7.68 8.89
N VAL A 117 14.76 7.53 8.84
CA VAL A 117 15.65 7.85 9.96
C VAL A 117 16.49 9.06 9.61
N SER A 118 16.49 10.08 10.46
CA SER A 118 17.31 11.28 10.31
C SER A 118 17.37 12.05 11.62
N GLY A 119 18.53 12.65 11.93
CA GLY A 119 18.70 13.54 13.07
C GLY A 119 18.36 12.91 14.42
N GLY A 120 18.63 11.62 14.62
CA GLY A 120 18.31 10.92 15.87
C GLY A 120 16.83 10.53 16.02
N HIS A 121 16.05 10.65 14.97
CA HIS A 121 14.61 10.30 14.99
C HIS A 121 14.22 9.32 13.89
N VAL A 122 13.21 8.50 14.19
CA VAL A 122 12.49 7.65 13.24
C VAL A 122 11.13 8.30 12.96
N TYR A 123 10.88 8.62 11.71
CA TYR A 123 9.62 9.23 11.26
C TYR A 123 8.72 8.20 10.60
N VAL A 124 7.43 8.20 10.94
CA VAL A 124 6.44 7.32 10.33
C VAL A 124 5.07 8.00 10.24
N GLY A 125 4.43 7.88 9.10
CA GLY A 125 3.08 8.38 8.84
C GLY A 125 1.99 7.34 9.09
N THR A 126 0.75 7.82 9.20
CA THR A 126 -0.42 6.95 9.41
C THR A 126 -1.57 7.31 8.46
N GLU A 127 -2.45 6.33 8.21
CA GLU A 127 -3.73 6.55 7.51
C GLU A 127 -4.70 7.43 8.33
N LYS A 128 -4.42 7.64 9.63
CA LYS A 128 -5.20 8.53 10.52
C LYS A 128 -4.75 9.99 10.44
N ALA A 129 -4.01 10.37 9.41
CA ALA A 129 -3.48 11.73 9.23
C ALA A 129 -2.57 12.19 10.40
N GLN A 130 -1.74 11.29 10.90
CA GLN A 130 -0.76 11.56 11.96
C GLN A 130 0.65 11.27 11.44
N LEU A 131 1.62 12.03 11.93
CA LEU A 131 3.04 11.80 11.74
C LEU A 131 3.67 11.69 13.13
N PHE A 132 4.42 10.63 13.35
CA PHE A 132 5.19 10.39 14.56
C PHE A 132 6.67 10.59 14.31
N ALA A 133 7.39 11.16 15.26
CA ALA A 133 8.83 11.12 15.39
C ALA A 133 9.20 10.39 16.67
N LEU A 134 9.95 9.32 16.56
CA LEU A 134 10.42 8.50 17.69
C LEU A 134 11.92 8.68 17.86
N ASN A 135 12.40 8.72 19.09
CA ASN A 135 13.83 8.73 19.36
C ASN A 135 14.49 7.42 18.91
N THR A 136 15.59 7.50 18.19
CA THR A 136 16.33 6.29 17.74
C THR A 136 16.91 5.50 18.90
N SER A 137 17.19 6.15 20.03
CA SER A 137 17.83 5.54 21.20
C SER A 137 16.94 4.56 21.97
N ASP A 138 15.65 4.86 22.09
CA ASP A 138 14.73 4.14 22.99
C ASP A 138 13.31 3.93 22.43
N GLY A 139 13.01 4.49 21.24
CA GLY A 139 11.71 4.41 20.62
C GLY A 139 10.61 5.29 21.25
N THR A 140 10.94 6.11 22.24
CA THR A 140 9.94 7.04 22.82
C THR A 140 9.48 8.06 21.80
N VAL A 141 8.21 8.47 21.89
CA VAL A 141 7.66 9.51 21.01
C VAL A 141 8.26 10.86 21.37
N ALA A 142 9.12 11.40 20.50
CA ALA A 142 9.70 12.73 20.64
C ALA A 142 8.63 13.80 20.38
N TRP A 143 7.87 13.63 19.29
CA TRP A 143 6.72 14.45 18.97
C TRP A 143 5.76 13.72 18.02
N GLN A 144 4.54 14.24 17.97
CA GLN A 144 3.47 13.82 17.09
C GLN A 144 2.82 15.05 16.48
N SER A 145 2.47 14.99 15.19
CA SER A 145 1.75 16.08 14.51
C SER A 145 0.62 15.52 13.66
N ARG A 146 -0.41 16.34 13.44
CA ARG A 146 -1.46 16.03 12.47
C ARG A 146 -1.10 16.64 11.12
N VAL A 147 -1.35 15.88 10.06
CA VAL A 147 -1.27 16.33 8.67
C VAL A 147 -2.67 16.44 8.08
N ALA A 148 -2.80 17.10 6.92
CA ALA A 148 -4.13 17.40 6.35
C ALA A 148 -4.84 16.20 5.70
N GLY A 149 -4.19 15.02 5.65
CA GLY A 149 -4.74 13.80 5.06
C GLY A 149 -3.92 12.57 5.44
N GLU A 150 -4.23 11.43 4.83
CA GLU A 150 -3.56 10.16 5.09
C GLU A 150 -2.09 10.23 4.65
N ALA A 151 -1.15 10.06 5.58
CA ALA A 151 0.30 10.08 5.31
C ALA A 151 0.76 8.69 4.84
N ILE A 152 0.48 8.35 3.60
CA ILE A 152 0.76 7.03 3.00
C ILE A 152 2.11 6.93 2.30
N SER A 153 2.84 8.02 2.21
CA SER A 153 4.17 8.05 1.61
C SER A 153 5.25 8.14 2.68
N ARG A 154 6.44 7.68 2.33
CA ARG A 154 7.63 7.79 3.18
C ARG A 154 7.93 9.27 3.44
N PRO A 155 8.07 9.71 4.70
CA PRO A 155 8.54 11.05 5.02
C PRO A 155 9.95 11.31 4.48
N VAL A 156 10.23 12.53 4.06
CA VAL A 156 11.57 12.97 3.61
C VAL A 156 12.05 14.07 4.55
N VAL A 157 13.28 13.97 5.00
CA VAL A 157 13.87 14.99 5.88
C VAL A 157 14.93 15.77 5.09
N SER A 158 14.80 17.10 5.03
CA SER A 158 15.75 18.02 4.41
C SER A 158 15.74 19.34 5.15
N ASP A 159 16.92 19.91 5.37
CA ASP A 159 17.12 21.26 5.94
C ASP A 159 16.36 21.49 7.27
N GLY A 160 16.32 20.46 8.13
CA GLY A 160 15.62 20.52 9.41
C GLY A 160 14.08 20.52 9.31
N MET A 161 13.56 20.16 8.15
CA MET A 161 12.12 20.01 7.90
C MET A 161 11.79 18.58 7.52
N VAL A 162 10.61 18.11 7.96
CA VAL A 162 10.03 16.82 7.53
C VAL A 162 8.95 17.11 6.50
N LEU A 163 9.16 16.63 5.29
CA LEU A 163 8.23 16.72 4.17
C LEU A 163 7.41 15.44 4.11
N VAL A 164 6.10 15.56 4.12
CA VAL A 164 5.17 14.43 4.05
C VAL A 164 4.18 14.68 2.92
N ALA A 165 4.15 13.77 1.95
CA ALA A 165 3.06 13.74 0.99
C ALA A 165 1.87 13.00 1.61
N TYR A 166 0.68 13.57 1.49
CA TYR A 166 -0.55 13.01 2.03
C TYR A 166 -1.64 12.95 0.98
N GLN A 167 -2.57 12.02 1.16
CA GLN A 167 -3.76 11.90 0.33
C GLN A 167 -4.98 12.36 1.12
N GLN A 168 -5.72 13.31 0.59
CA GLN A 168 -7.02 13.66 1.15
C GLN A 168 -8.03 12.58 0.79
N ARG A 169 -8.71 12.05 1.81
CA ARG A 169 -9.86 11.18 1.57
C ARG A 169 -10.98 12.03 1.00
N SER A 170 -11.22 11.91 -0.32
CA SER A 170 -12.37 12.54 -0.96
C SER A 170 -13.65 11.97 -0.33
N THR A 171 -14.38 12.79 0.41
CA THR A 171 -15.72 12.49 0.93
C THR A 171 -16.78 12.53 -0.20
N ALA A 172 -16.42 12.13 -1.40
CA ALA A 172 -17.30 12.09 -2.58
C ALA A 172 -18.44 11.04 -2.47
N GLY A 173 -18.92 10.77 -1.26
CA GLY A 173 -20.09 9.94 -0.98
C GLY A 173 -21.40 10.71 -0.81
N ALA A 174 -21.36 12.05 -0.63
CA ALA A 174 -22.54 12.84 -0.30
C ALA A 174 -23.03 13.82 -1.40
N GLU A 175 -22.28 14.00 -2.49
CA GLU A 175 -22.67 14.95 -3.56
C GLU A 175 -22.81 14.31 -4.95
N ARG A 176 -23.31 13.08 -5.03
CA ARG A 176 -23.58 12.48 -6.35
C ARG A 176 -24.92 12.97 -6.94
N ASN A 177 -25.32 14.21 -6.70
CA ASN A 177 -26.51 14.74 -7.34
C ASN A 177 -26.46 16.22 -7.74
N ARG A 178 -25.32 16.71 -8.26
CA ARG A 178 -25.32 17.90 -9.12
C ARG A 178 -24.02 18.03 -9.89
N ARG A 179 -24.16 17.92 -11.23
CA ARG A 179 -23.26 18.34 -12.32
C ARG A 179 -22.25 17.31 -12.82
N ARG A 180 -22.59 16.72 -13.95
CA ARG A 180 -21.60 16.31 -14.98
C ARG A 180 -20.64 17.46 -15.22
N GLY A 181 -19.36 17.20 -15.07
CA GLY A 181 -18.34 18.10 -15.56
C GLY A 181 -17.06 18.14 -14.71
N LYS A 182 -16.01 17.64 -15.29
CA LYS A 182 -14.61 17.79 -14.89
C LYS A 182 -14.11 16.91 -13.74
N MET A 183 -13.45 15.85 -14.14
CA MET A 183 -12.55 15.06 -13.29
C MET A 183 -11.23 15.82 -13.18
N ASP A 184 -11.14 16.73 -12.21
CA ASP A 184 -9.88 17.33 -11.82
C ASP A 184 -9.17 16.36 -10.87
N ARG A 185 -8.14 15.67 -11.39
CA ARG A 185 -7.15 15.00 -10.55
C ARG A 185 -6.34 16.09 -9.86
N GLU A 186 -6.67 16.39 -8.60
CA GLU A 186 -5.77 17.21 -7.79
C GLU A 186 -4.49 16.45 -7.50
N PRO A 187 -3.31 17.05 -7.75
CA PRO A 187 -2.03 16.45 -7.37
C PRO A 187 -1.94 16.34 -5.84
N GLY A 188 -1.30 15.28 -5.36
CA GLY A 188 -1.10 15.04 -3.92
C GLY A 188 -0.44 16.24 -3.23
N HIS A 189 -0.96 16.61 -2.06
CA HIS A 189 -0.43 17.71 -1.28
C HIS A 189 0.77 17.28 -0.44
N ALA A 190 1.74 18.19 -0.26
CA ALA A 190 2.88 18.00 0.64
C ALA A 190 2.80 18.99 1.80
N CYS A 191 3.15 18.54 3.00
CA CYS A 191 3.25 19.36 4.20
C CYS A 191 4.68 19.29 4.74
N ALA A 192 5.23 20.45 5.13
CA ALA A 192 6.53 20.54 5.76
C ALA A 192 6.35 20.84 7.27
N LEU A 193 7.02 20.06 8.10
CA LEU A 193 7.01 20.20 9.56
C LEU A 193 8.44 20.35 10.07
N PRO A 194 8.69 21.08 11.18
CA PRO A 194 10.03 21.14 11.77
C PRO A 194 10.46 19.78 12.30
N ALA A 195 11.72 19.41 12.06
CA ALA A 195 12.32 18.14 12.45
C ALA A 195 12.93 18.15 13.87
N ARG A 196 12.40 18.99 14.78
CA ARG A 196 12.96 19.15 16.14
C ARG A 196 12.61 18.04 17.06
#